data_c3493f9738b4ab2a3425691b656f7b3f
#
_entry.id   c3493f9738b4ab2a3425691b656f7b3f
#
_cell.length_a   1.000
_cell.length_b   1.000
_cell.length_c   1.000
_cell.angle_alpha   90.00
_cell.angle_beta   90.00
_cell.angle_gamma   90.00
#
_symmetry.space_group_name_H-M   'P 1'
#
loop_
_entity.id
_entity.type
_entity.pdbx_description
1 polymer ?
#
loop_
_entity_poly.entity_id
_entity_poly.type
_entity_poly.pdbx_seq_one_letter_code
_entity_poly.pdbx_strand_id
1 'polypeptide(L)'
;MTLIKSMTGYGRAVETVNGREFTVELRSVNNRYLDCSVRLPRIVSFGEDAVKQAVKASISRGKVDVYISLHTEGGEEVQITLNKNVLEGYLKAMGQMVSEYGVENDISASALSRLPEVFAVDKPKVDEEALLQDLMGIVHKALEGYDAMRCTEGQALDRDLRSRGQTILELVAQVEQGNAQTVTDYRARLEAKLREVLENTAIDESRILTEAAIFADKVAVDEETVRLRSHLQQMNTMLDGGGAVGRKLDFLLQEMNREANTIGSKCTDVKLARIVVDIKAELEKIREQTQNIE
;
A
#
# COMPACT_ATOMS: atom_id res chain seq x y z
N MET A 1 -2.05 14.36 -16.96
CA MET A 1 -2.98 13.45 -16.26
C MET A 1 -2.29 12.90 -15.05
N THR A 2 -2.85 13.08 -13.87
CA THR A 2 -2.31 12.52 -12.63
C THR A 2 -2.57 11.02 -12.65
N LEU A 3 -1.51 10.22 -12.70
CA LEU A 3 -1.64 8.75 -12.70
C LEU A 3 -2.09 8.26 -11.33
N ILE A 4 -2.92 7.24 -11.31
CA ILE A 4 -3.23 6.48 -10.09
C ILE A 4 -1.97 5.73 -9.66
N LYS A 5 -1.62 5.82 -8.38
CA LYS A 5 -0.49 5.12 -7.77
C LYS A 5 -0.98 4.10 -6.76
N SER A 6 -0.25 2.99 -6.64
CA SER A 6 -0.47 2.05 -5.54
C SER A 6 0.10 2.60 -4.23
N MET A 7 -0.52 2.26 -3.11
CA MET A 7 0.03 2.52 -1.77
C MET A 7 1.14 1.54 -1.39
N THR A 8 1.21 0.39 -2.03
CA THR A 8 2.29 -0.56 -1.86
C THR A 8 3.39 -0.27 -2.87
N GLY A 9 4.63 -0.39 -2.46
CA GLY A 9 5.77 -0.16 -3.32
C GLY A 9 7.06 -0.72 -2.74
N TYR A 10 8.02 -0.94 -3.61
CA TYR A 10 9.38 -1.34 -3.29
C TYR A 10 10.35 -0.59 -4.18
N GLY A 11 11.39 -0.05 -3.57
CA GLY A 11 12.50 0.58 -4.28
C GLY A 11 13.83 0.13 -3.71
N ARG A 12 14.79 -0.11 -4.56
CA ARG A 12 16.15 -0.48 -4.16
C ARG A 12 17.17 0.21 -5.07
N ALA A 13 18.19 0.78 -4.43
CA ALA A 13 19.37 1.28 -5.12
C ALA A 13 20.61 0.74 -4.43
N VAL A 14 21.59 0.32 -5.23
CA VAL A 14 22.91 -0.12 -4.75
C VAL A 14 23.96 0.60 -5.57
N GLU A 15 24.82 1.36 -4.92
CA GLU A 15 25.90 2.08 -5.60
C GLU A 15 27.16 2.14 -4.74
N THR A 16 28.29 2.08 -5.41
CA THR A 16 29.60 2.32 -4.80
C THR A 16 30.05 3.75 -5.11
N VAL A 17 30.15 4.57 -4.08
CA VAL A 17 30.60 5.96 -4.17
C VAL A 17 31.75 6.15 -3.20
N ASN A 18 32.85 6.71 -3.66
CA ASN A 18 34.05 7.00 -2.85
C ASN A 18 34.59 5.77 -2.08
N GLY A 19 34.56 4.56 -2.71
CA GLY A 19 35.02 3.30 -2.09
C GLY A 19 34.06 2.74 -1.02
N ARG A 20 32.83 3.24 -0.97
CA ARG A 20 31.78 2.79 -0.06
C ARG A 20 30.57 2.32 -0.85
N GLU A 21 30.15 1.10 -0.64
CA GLU A 21 28.92 0.55 -1.22
C GLU A 21 27.73 0.86 -0.31
N PHE A 22 26.80 1.62 -0.83
CA PHE A 22 25.52 1.89 -0.19
C PHE A 22 24.44 1.01 -0.78
N THR A 23 23.66 0.40 0.07
CA THR A 23 22.39 -0.22 -0.32
C THR A 23 21.26 0.50 0.39
N VAL A 24 20.31 1.01 -0.37
CA VAL A 24 19.09 1.65 0.14
C VAL A 24 17.89 0.86 -0.34
N GLU A 25 17.06 0.41 0.57
CA GLU A 25 15.82 -0.30 0.30
C GLU A 25 14.65 0.43 0.97
N LEU A 26 13.59 0.67 0.18
CA LEU A 26 12.32 1.23 0.66
C LEU A 26 11.20 0.24 0.40
N ARG A 27 10.35 0.05 1.40
CA ARG A 27 9.15 -0.74 1.29
C ARG A 27 7.99 -0.02 1.95
N SER A 28 6.84 0.01 1.28
CA SER A 28 5.61 0.54 1.87
C SER A 28 4.49 -0.48 1.90
N VAL A 29 3.61 -0.30 2.89
CA VAL A 29 2.34 -1.00 3.01
C VAL A 29 1.23 0.01 3.31
N ASN A 30 0.00 -0.36 2.97
CA ASN A 30 -1.15 0.50 3.22
C ASN A 30 -1.25 0.86 4.71
N ASN A 31 -1.33 2.16 4.99
CA ASN A 31 -1.61 2.70 6.32
C ASN A 31 -2.37 4.03 6.19
N ARG A 32 -3.21 4.34 7.17
CA ARG A 32 -4.04 5.56 7.19
C ARG A 32 -3.22 6.85 7.20
N TYR A 33 -2.10 6.85 7.91
CA TYR A 33 -1.19 7.98 8.05
C TYR A 33 0.19 7.59 7.54
N LEU A 34 1.01 8.59 7.22
CA LEU A 34 2.41 8.33 6.91
C LEU A 34 3.15 7.98 8.20
N ASP A 35 3.65 6.77 8.27
CA ASP A 35 4.56 6.28 9.30
C ASP A 35 5.87 5.87 8.65
N CYS A 36 6.96 6.57 8.95
CA CYS A 36 8.26 6.36 8.31
C CYS A 36 9.27 5.89 9.35
N SER A 37 9.72 4.66 9.21
CA SER A 37 10.79 4.06 10.00
C SER A 37 12.06 3.97 9.16
N VAL A 38 13.17 4.53 9.66
CA VAL A 38 14.46 4.51 8.99
C VAL A 38 15.47 3.76 9.84
N ARG A 39 16.14 2.79 9.24
CA ARG A 39 17.23 2.02 9.88
C ARG A 39 18.54 2.32 9.16
N LEU A 40 19.46 2.89 9.89
CA LEU A 40 20.76 3.35 9.40
C LEU A 40 21.91 2.72 10.20
N PRO A 41 23.06 2.46 9.59
CA PRO A 41 24.31 2.22 10.31
C PRO A 41 24.72 3.43 11.15
N ARG A 42 25.40 3.20 12.27
CA ARG A 42 25.84 4.29 13.20
C ARG A 42 26.62 5.40 12.53
N ILE A 43 27.44 5.05 11.53
CA ILE A 43 28.31 5.98 10.81
C ILE A 43 27.55 7.04 10.01
N VAL A 44 26.30 6.77 9.63
CA VAL A 44 25.41 7.69 8.89
C VAL A 44 24.15 8.07 9.65
N SER A 45 24.11 7.82 10.96
CA SER A 45 22.94 8.09 11.80
C SER A 45 22.50 9.56 11.82
N PHE A 46 23.43 10.50 11.60
CA PHE A 46 23.16 11.93 11.46
C PHE A 46 22.27 12.25 10.24
N GLY A 47 22.19 11.38 9.25
CA GLY A 47 21.37 11.54 8.05
C GLY A 47 19.90 11.12 8.21
N GLU A 48 19.46 10.60 9.37
CA GLU A 48 18.12 10.06 9.58
C GLU A 48 17.02 11.07 9.23
N ASP A 49 17.14 12.31 9.70
CA ASP A 49 16.15 13.35 9.47
C ASP A 49 16.08 13.77 8.00
N ALA A 50 17.21 13.83 7.32
CA ALA A 50 17.27 14.14 5.88
C ALA A 50 16.56 13.06 5.05
N VAL A 51 16.81 11.78 5.36
CA VAL A 51 16.13 10.65 4.71
C VAL A 51 14.61 10.69 4.98
N LYS A 52 14.19 10.92 6.23
CA LYS A 52 12.77 11.06 6.57
C LYS A 52 12.10 12.21 5.84
N GLN A 53 12.79 13.34 5.66
CA GLN A 53 12.26 14.48 4.90
C GLN A 53 12.11 14.14 3.41
N ALA A 54 13.08 13.47 2.80
CA ALA A 54 13.00 13.04 1.41
C ALA A 54 11.82 12.07 1.18
N VAL A 55 11.62 11.11 2.09
CA VAL A 55 10.47 10.20 2.05
C VAL A 55 9.15 10.96 2.18
N LYS A 56 9.03 11.89 3.14
CA LYS A 56 7.83 12.71 3.35
C LYS A 56 7.50 13.62 2.17
N ALA A 57 8.50 14.07 1.42
CA ALA A 57 8.30 14.87 0.20
C ALA A 57 7.73 14.05 -0.96
N SER A 58 8.01 12.73 -0.99
CA SER A 58 7.63 11.84 -2.08
C SER A 58 6.38 11.00 -1.78
N ILE A 59 6.05 10.78 -0.50
CA ILE A 59 5.00 9.86 -0.07
C ILE A 59 4.08 10.57 0.92
N SER A 60 2.77 10.60 0.62
CA SER A 60 1.78 11.30 1.43
C SER A 60 1.16 10.45 2.54
N ARG A 61 1.10 9.13 2.37
CA ARG A 61 0.53 8.18 3.33
C ARG A 61 1.12 6.78 3.16
N GLY A 62 0.89 5.92 4.15
CA GLY A 62 1.41 4.56 4.17
C GLY A 62 2.44 4.35 5.28
N LYS A 63 2.70 3.11 5.64
CA LYS A 63 3.83 2.77 6.50
C LYS A 63 5.02 2.44 5.59
N VAL A 64 6.09 3.23 5.74
CA VAL A 64 7.31 3.15 4.92
C VAL A 64 8.46 2.71 5.81
N ASP A 65 9.04 1.57 5.52
CA ASP A 65 10.26 1.09 6.13
C ASP A 65 11.42 1.35 5.16
N VAL A 66 12.41 2.11 5.61
CA VAL A 66 13.66 2.39 4.89
C VAL A 66 14.78 1.66 5.58
N TYR A 67 15.49 0.83 4.84
CA TYR A 67 16.68 0.13 5.30
C TYR A 67 17.88 0.58 4.51
N ILE A 68 18.93 1.04 5.22
CA ILE A 68 20.17 1.49 4.62
C ILE A 68 21.32 0.68 5.20
N SER A 69 22.16 0.14 4.34
CA SER A 69 23.43 -0.48 4.72
C SER A 69 24.57 0.19 4.00
N LEU A 70 25.71 0.23 4.66
CA LEU A 70 26.96 0.79 4.16
C LEU A 70 28.07 -0.24 4.33
N HIS A 71 28.74 -0.56 3.25
CA HIS A 71 29.89 -1.45 3.21
C HIS A 71 31.10 -0.67 2.68
N THR A 72 32.24 -0.72 3.37
CA THR A 72 33.46 -0.05 2.93
C THR A 72 34.39 -1.09 2.32
N GLU A 73 34.71 -0.97 1.03
CA GLU A 73 35.69 -1.82 0.38
C GLU A 73 37.10 -1.46 0.87
N GLY A 74 37.82 -2.44 1.40
CA GLY A 74 39.22 -2.27 1.81
C GLY A 74 39.49 -2.06 3.31
N GLY A 75 38.43 -2.05 4.13
CA GLY A 75 38.52 -1.81 5.58
C GLY A 75 38.72 -0.32 5.93
N GLU A 76 38.31 0.07 7.14
CA GLU A 76 38.64 1.42 7.64
C GLU A 76 40.15 1.51 7.90
N GLU A 77 40.85 2.49 7.33
CA GLU A 77 42.21 2.83 7.76
C GLU A 77 42.15 3.19 9.25
N VAL A 78 42.68 2.30 10.07
CA VAL A 78 42.72 2.50 11.51
C VAL A 78 44.10 3.00 11.85
N GLN A 79 44.22 4.22 12.35
CA GLN A 79 45.47 4.75 12.85
C GLN A 79 45.63 4.41 14.34
N ILE A 80 46.63 3.60 14.64
CA ILE A 80 46.98 3.29 16.03
C ILE A 80 48.01 4.30 16.49
N THR A 81 47.64 5.12 17.49
CA THR A 81 48.50 6.13 18.06
C THR A 81 48.88 5.76 19.50
N LEU A 82 50.13 6.08 19.86
CA LEU A 82 50.63 5.88 21.21
C LEU A 82 50.21 7.07 22.11
N ASN A 83 49.48 6.79 23.20
CA ASN A 83 49.15 7.78 24.19
C ASN A 83 50.35 8.01 25.13
N LYS A 84 51.20 8.96 24.76
CA LYS A 84 52.46 9.24 25.45
C LYS A 84 52.24 9.58 26.93
N ASN A 85 51.22 10.37 27.26
CA ASN A 85 50.99 10.81 28.62
C ASN A 85 50.60 9.64 29.55
N VAL A 86 49.76 8.71 29.04
CA VAL A 86 49.39 7.52 29.76
C VAL A 86 50.56 6.57 29.93
N LEU A 87 51.34 6.37 28.85
CA LEU A 87 52.54 5.52 28.90
C LEU A 87 53.56 6.03 29.90
N GLU A 88 53.86 7.33 29.88
CA GLU A 88 54.79 7.97 30.82
C GLU A 88 54.33 7.84 32.31
N GLY A 89 53.00 7.95 32.54
CA GLY A 89 52.39 7.70 33.82
C GLY A 89 52.61 6.27 34.31
N TYR A 90 52.44 5.28 33.45
CA TYR A 90 52.71 3.88 33.80
C TYR A 90 54.18 3.63 34.07
N LEU A 91 55.07 4.13 33.20
CA LEU A 91 56.53 3.98 33.39
C LEU A 91 56.99 4.58 34.71
N LYS A 92 56.50 5.76 35.10
CA LYS A 92 56.79 6.40 36.36
C LYS A 92 56.32 5.58 37.56
N ALA A 93 55.08 5.08 37.52
CA ALA A 93 54.55 4.25 38.60
C ALA A 93 55.30 2.93 38.74
N MET A 94 55.65 2.28 37.60
CA MET A 94 56.47 1.05 37.63
C MET A 94 57.88 1.31 38.13
N GLY A 95 58.48 2.46 37.78
CA GLY A 95 59.79 2.86 38.34
C GLY A 95 59.73 3.03 39.86
N GLN A 96 58.66 3.59 40.41
CA GLN A 96 58.46 3.67 41.85
C GLN A 96 58.31 2.30 42.52
N MET A 97 57.61 1.35 41.88
CA MET A 97 57.51 -0.01 42.37
C MET A 97 58.87 -0.70 42.51
N VAL A 98 59.72 -0.52 41.49
CA VAL A 98 61.10 -1.04 41.50
C VAL A 98 61.93 -0.41 42.63
N SER A 99 61.89 0.93 42.78
CA SER A 99 62.73 1.68 43.74
C SER A 99 62.25 1.54 45.19
N GLU A 100 60.94 1.50 45.45
CA GLU A 100 60.38 1.51 46.78
C GLU A 100 60.14 0.10 47.35
N TYR A 101 59.77 -0.84 46.48
CA TYR A 101 59.36 -2.20 46.89
C TYR A 101 60.32 -3.31 46.42
N GLY A 102 61.38 -2.98 45.69
CA GLY A 102 62.39 -3.96 45.28
C GLY A 102 61.91 -5.02 44.29
N VAL A 103 60.82 -4.77 43.57
CA VAL A 103 60.31 -5.70 42.54
C VAL A 103 61.26 -5.67 41.32
N GLU A 104 61.39 -6.79 40.64
CA GLU A 104 62.19 -6.88 39.44
C GLU A 104 61.57 -6.08 38.27
N ASN A 105 62.40 -5.39 37.52
CA ASN A 105 61.97 -4.63 36.35
C ASN A 105 61.90 -5.53 35.11
N ASP A 106 60.73 -6.00 34.79
CA ASP A 106 60.41 -6.83 33.62
C ASP A 106 59.66 -6.09 32.49
N ILE A 107 59.70 -4.74 32.52
CA ILE A 107 59.01 -3.86 31.58
C ILE A 107 59.42 -4.17 30.15
N SER A 108 58.46 -4.68 29.36
CA SER A 108 58.65 -4.95 27.92
C SER A 108 57.56 -4.23 27.10
N ALA A 109 57.83 -4.00 25.83
CA ALA A 109 56.84 -3.43 24.89
C ALA A 109 55.54 -4.25 24.89
N SER A 110 55.63 -5.59 24.99
CA SER A 110 54.47 -6.48 25.05
C SER A 110 53.71 -6.40 26.37
N ALA A 111 54.35 -6.08 27.47
CA ALA A 111 53.69 -5.83 28.74
C ALA A 111 52.96 -4.47 28.71
N LEU A 112 53.62 -3.43 28.25
CA LEU A 112 53.06 -2.08 28.10
C LEU A 112 51.90 -2.02 27.10
N SER A 113 51.92 -2.81 26.04
CA SER A 113 50.87 -2.84 25.06
C SER A 113 49.53 -3.41 25.56
N ARG A 114 49.56 -4.12 26.71
CA ARG A 114 48.38 -4.69 27.36
C ARG A 114 47.74 -3.77 28.39
N LEU A 115 48.42 -2.69 28.71
CA LEU A 115 47.90 -1.73 29.70
C LEU A 115 46.77 -0.89 29.07
N PRO A 116 45.75 -0.56 29.84
CA PRO A 116 44.63 0.24 29.35
C PRO A 116 45.09 1.59 28.78
N GLU A 117 44.48 2.05 27.72
CA GLU A 117 44.62 3.37 27.12
C GLU A 117 46.07 3.75 26.64
N VAL A 118 47.00 2.80 26.63
CA VAL A 118 48.35 3.04 26.06
C VAL A 118 48.31 3.23 24.57
N PHE A 119 47.42 2.53 23.89
CA PHE A 119 47.16 2.75 22.48
C PHE A 119 45.77 3.34 22.27
N ALA A 120 45.70 4.42 21.51
CA ALA A 120 44.43 4.93 21.01
C ALA A 120 44.26 4.45 19.55
N VAL A 121 43.05 4.00 19.27
CA VAL A 121 42.64 3.57 17.93
C VAL A 121 41.81 4.73 17.37
N ASP A 122 42.53 5.56 16.57
CA ASP A 122 41.89 6.71 15.95
C ASP A 122 41.30 6.29 14.61
N LYS A 123 39.99 6.46 14.48
CA LYS A 123 39.32 6.37 13.20
C LYS A 123 39.42 7.71 12.48
N PRO A 124 39.68 7.72 11.16
CA PRO A 124 39.69 8.95 10.41
C PRO A 124 38.39 9.70 10.57
N LYS A 125 38.45 11.01 10.72
CA LYS A 125 37.26 11.85 10.76
C LYS A 125 36.52 11.70 9.45
N VAL A 126 35.31 11.20 9.50
CA VAL A 126 34.45 11.10 8.34
C VAL A 126 33.94 12.51 8.04
N ASP A 127 34.04 12.93 6.79
CA ASP A 127 33.36 14.13 6.31
C ASP A 127 31.85 13.81 6.23
N GLU A 128 31.11 14.25 7.26
CA GLU A 128 29.68 13.97 7.38
C GLU A 128 28.88 14.61 6.26
N GLU A 129 29.30 15.79 5.78
CA GLU A 129 28.59 16.52 4.74
C GLU A 129 28.72 15.82 3.37
N ALA A 130 29.93 15.41 3.00
CA ALA A 130 30.16 14.63 1.79
C ALA A 130 29.44 13.27 1.85
N LEU A 131 29.49 12.59 3.01
CA LEU A 131 28.84 11.30 3.20
C LEU A 131 27.30 11.41 3.13
N LEU A 132 26.74 12.51 3.64
CA LEU A 132 25.32 12.79 3.51
C LEU A 132 24.90 13.02 2.07
N GLN A 133 25.69 13.77 1.30
CA GLN A 133 25.41 13.99 -0.12
C GLN A 133 25.43 12.68 -0.92
N ASP A 134 26.42 11.83 -0.69
CA ASP A 134 26.50 10.51 -1.31
C ASP A 134 25.26 9.66 -0.97
N LEU A 135 24.92 9.57 0.32
CA LEU A 135 23.74 8.84 0.80
C LEU A 135 22.46 9.37 0.15
N MET A 136 22.25 10.69 0.15
CA MET A 136 21.00 11.28 -0.37
C MET A 136 20.86 11.07 -1.87
N GLY A 137 21.95 11.06 -2.63
CA GLY A 137 21.94 10.71 -4.06
C GLY A 137 21.34 9.30 -4.29
N ILE A 138 21.72 8.33 -3.47
CA ILE A 138 21.25 6.95 -3.59
C ILE A 138 19.83 6.79 -3.06
N VAL A 139 19.47 7.51 -1.98
CA VAL A 139 18.10 7.57 -1.48
C VAL A 139 17.14 8.09 -2.55
N HIS A 140 17.51 9.13 -3.30
CA HIS A 140 16.69 9.64 -4.40
C HIS A 140 16.50 8.61 -5.52
N LYS A 141 17.54 7.89 -5.91
CA LYS A 141 17.42 6.80 -6.91
C LYS A 141 16.52 5.67 -6.43
N ALA A 142 16.61 5.30 -5.16
CA ALA A 142 15.71 4.29 -4.59
C ALA A 142 14.26 4.78 -4.55
N LEU A 143 14.02 6.07 -4.26
CA LEU A 143 12.69 6.70 -4.32
C LEU A 143 12.14 6.76 -5.74
N GLU A 144 12.96 7.04 -6.75
CA GLU A 144 12.56 7.00 -8.16
C GLU A 144 12.10 5.59 -8.57
N GLY A 145 12.88 4.56 -8.22
CA GLY A 145 12.51 3.17 -8.47
C GLY A 145 11.21 2.76 -7.76
N TYR A 146 11.07 3.21 -6.52
CA TYR A 146 9.85 3.01 -5.72
C TYR A 146 8.63 3.66 -6.37
N ASP A 147 8.74 4.92 -6.83
CA ASP A 147 7.62 5.63 -7.46
C ASP A 147 7.26 5.02 -8.83
N ALA A 148 8.24 4.58 -9.61
CA ALA A 148 8.02 3.88 -10.87
C ALA A 148 7.24 2.56 -10.67
N MET A 149 7.58 1.79 -9.64
CA MET A 149 6.85 0.57 -9.29
C MET A 149 5.40 0.88 -8.92
N ARG A 150 5.16 1.89 -8.07
CA ARG A 150 3.82 2.33 -7.67
C ARG A 150 2.96 2.77 -8.84
N CYS A 151 3.55 3.49 -9.80
CA CYS A 151 2.86 3.89 -11.03
C CYS A 151 2.47 2.67 -11.87
N THR A 152 3.37 1.70 -12.02
CA THR A 152 3.11 0.47 -12.78
C THR A 152 2.00 -0.36 -12.15
N GLU A 153 2.04 -0.54 -10.84
CA GLU A 153 1.01 -1.25 -10.07
C GLU A 153 -0.33 -0.49 -10.10
N GLY A 154 -0.30 0.84 -9.96
CA GLY A 154 -1.48 1.70 -10.06
C GLY A 154 -2.19 1.58 -11.40
N GLN A 155 -1.44 1.51 -12.50
CA GLN A 155 -2.00 1.25 -13.84
C GLN A 155 -2.64 -0.14 -13.96
N ALA A 156 -2.09 -1.14 -13.29
CA ALA A 156 -2.68 -2.48 -13.26
C ALA A 156 -4.00 -2.48 -12.47
N LEU A 157 -4.02 -1.79 -11.32
CA LEU A 157 -5.23 -1.59 -10.51
C LEU A 157 -6.32 -0.84 -11.29
N ASP A 158 -6.00 0.24 -12.00
CA ASP A 158 -6.95 0.98 -12.83
C ASP A 158 -7.61 0.08 -13.87
N ARG A 159 -6.81 -0.72 -14.59
CA ARG A 159 -7.34 -1.68 -15.60
C ARG A 159 -8.25 -2.73 -14.97
N ASP A 160 -7.89 -3.29 -13.82
CA ASP A 160 -8.70 -4.29 -13.12
C ASP A 160 -10.04 -3.70 -12.68
N LEU A 161 -10.04 -2.49 -12.08
CA LEU A 161 -11.25 -1.81 -11.64
C LEU A 161 -12.21 -1.54 -12.80
N ARG A 162 -11.72 -1.05 -13.94
CA ARG A 162 -12.53 -0.80 -15.14
C ARG A 162 -13.09 -2.10 -15.72
N SER A 163 -12.29 -3.16 -15.76
CA SER A 163 -12.74 -4.48 -16.25
C SER A 163 -13.88 -5.03 -15.38
N ARG A 164 -13.76 -4.91 -14.04
CA ARG A 164 -14.83 -5.33 -13.12
C ARG A 164 -16.05 -4.45 -13.23
N GLY A 165 -15.88 -3.13 -13.41
CA GLY A 165 -16.99 -2.22 -13.69
C GLY A 165 -17.75 -2.61 -14.95
N GLN A 166 -17.05 -3.02 -16.00
CA GLN A 166 -17.67 -3.52 -17.24
C GLN A 166 -18.44 -4.82 -17.00
N THR A 167 -17.88 -5.76 -16.22
CA THR A 167 -18.58 -6.99 -15.82
C THR A 167 -19.88 -6.69 -15.08
N ILE A 168 -19.87 -5.71 -14.16
CA ILE A 168 -21.09 -5.30 -13.44
C ILE A 168 -22.11 -4.72 -14.43
N LEU A 169 -21.72 -3.90 -15.41
CA LEU A 169 -22.62 -3.37 -16.43
C LEU A 169 -23.31 -4.49 -17.23
N GLU A 170 -22.59 -5.55 -17.54
CA GLU A 170 -23.13 -6.72 -18.25
C GLU A 170 -24.13 -7.49 -17.36
N LEU A 171 -23.81 -7.66 -16.07
CA LEU A 171 -24.72 -8.29 -15.10
C LEU A 171 -25.98 -7.46 -14.88
N VAL A 172 -25.86 -6.12 -14.82
CA VAL A 172 -27.02 -5.20 -14.73
C VAL A 172 -27.92 -5.34 -15.94
N ALA A 173 -27.38 -5.43 -17.14
CA ALA A 173 -28.17 -5.66 -18.36
C ALA A 173 -28.93 -7.00 -18.31
N GLN A 174 -28.33 -8.05 -17.74
CA GLN A 174 -29.02 -9.33 -17.54
C GLN A 174 -30.17 -9.22 -16.50
N VAL A 175 -29.98 -8.42 -15.46
CA VAL A 175 -31.06 -8.14 -14.46
C VAL A 175 -32.22 -7.42 -15.12
N GLU A 176 -31.97 -6.37 -15.91
CA GLU A 176 -32.99 -5.60 -16.63
C GLU A 176 -33.82 -6.52 -17.59
N GLN A 177 -33.12 -7.32 -18.38
CA GLN A 177 -33.75 -8.26 -19.30
C GLN A 177 -34.57 -9.34 -18.56
N GLY A 178 -34.00 -9.92 -17.52
CA GLY A 178 -34.67 -10.96 -16.75
C GLY A 178 -35.88 -10.43 -15.93
N ASN A 179 -35.82 -9.18 -15.47
CA ASN A 179 -36.93 -8.54 -14.77
C ASN A 179 -38.15 -8.35 -15.68
N ALA A 180 -37.94 -7.89 -16.91
CA ALA A 180 -39.00 -7.76 -17.91
C ALA A 180 -39.68 -9.13 -18.21
N GLN A 181 -38.88 -10.21 -18.31
CA GLN A 181 -39.39 -11.57 -18.49
C GLN A 181 -40.16 -12.05 -17.29
N THR A 182 -39.71 -11.73 -16.06
CA THR A 182 -40.41 -12.10 -14.82
C THR A 182 -41.85 -11.56 -14.77
N VAL A 183 -42.07 -10.31 -15.18
CA VAL A 183 -43.39 -9.70 -15.27
C VAL A 183 -44.29 -10.42 -16.28
N THR A 184 -43.72 -10.74 -17.45
CA THR A 184 -44.43 -11.47 -18.53
C THR A 184 -44.87 -12.88 -18.02
N ASP A 185 -43.94 -13.60 -17.41
CA ASP A 185 -44.18 -14.94 -16.88
C ASP A 185 -45.18 -14.92 -15.72
N TYR A 186 -45.16 -13.89 -14.87
CA TYR A 186 -46.17 -13.73 -13.79
C TYR A 186 -47.56 -13.55 -14.36
N ARG A 187 -47.73 -12.68 -15.37
CA ARG A 187 -49.00 -12.47 -16.03
C ARG A 187 -49.54 -13.77 -16.64
N ALA A 188 -48.72 -14.52 -17.38
CA ALA A 188 -49.10 -15.79 -17.98
C ALA A 188 -49.55 -16.83 -16.93
N ARG A 189 -48.78 -16.93 -15.81
CA ARG A 189 -49.15 -17.83 -14.69
C ARG A 189 -50.45 -17.41 -14.01
N LEU A 190 -50.67 -16.10 -13.81
CA LEU A 190 -51.88 -15.58 -13.21
C LEU A 190 -53.10 -15.90 -14.08
N GLU A 191 -53.02 -15.69 -15.40
CA GLU A 191 -54.07 -16.04 -16.35
C GLU A 191 -54.37 -17.54 -16.35
N ALA A 192 -53.37 -18.40 -16.37
CA ALA A 192 -53.53 -19.86 -16.31
C ALA A 192 -54.20 -20.30 -15.01
N LYS A 193 -53.77 -19.73 -13.87
CA LYS A 193 -54.34 -20.05 -12.56
C LYS A 193 -55.81 -19.60 -12.43
N LEU A 194 -56.14 -18.44 -12.95
CA LEU A 194 -57.53 -17.96 -12.96
C LEU A 194 -58.42 -18.82 -13.87
N ARG A 195 -57.96 -19.27 -15.01
CA ARG A 195 -58.71 -20.22 -15.85
C ARG A 195 -58.96 -21.54 -15.17
N GLU A 196 -57.99 -22.07 -14.43
CA GLU A 196 -58.13 -23.31 -13.65
C GLU A 196 -59.19 -23.18 -12.54
N VAL A 197 -59.21 -22.04 -11.81
CA VAL A 197 -60.05 -21.83 -10.64
C VAL A 197 -61.47 -21.43 -11.00
N LEU A 198 -61.68 -20.67 -12.09
CA LEU A 198 -62.95 -20.12 -12.50
C LEU A 198 -63.77 -21.02 -13.44
N GLU A 199 -63.24 -22.18 -13.80
CA GLU A 199 -63.82 -23.23 -14.65
C GLU A 199 -64.50 -22.72 -15.94
N ASN A 200 -65.63 -22.01 -15.89
CA ASN A 200 -66.36 -21.47 -17.03
C ASN A 200 -66.87 -20.03 -16.84
N THR A 201 -66.40 -19.36 -15.82
CA THR A 201 -66.74 -17.95 -15.59
C THR A 201 -65.86 -17.03 -16.42
N ALA A 202 -66.47 -15.98 -17.05
CA ALA A 202 -65.70 -14.99 -17.82
C ALA A 202 -64.65 -14.32 -16.92
N ILE A 203 -63.38 -14.38 -17.38
CA ILE A 203 -62.26 -13.74 -16.69
C ILE A 203 -62.30 -12.23 -17.00
N ASP A 204 -62.29 -11.41 -15.96
CA ASP A 204 -62.17 -9.97 -16.14
C ASP A 204 -60.71 -9.60 -16.38
N GLU A 205 -60.39 -9.34 -17.67
CA GLU A 205 -59.04 -8.96 -18.12
C GLU A 205 -58.51 -7.70 -17.41
N SER A 206 -59.40 -6.78 -17.00
CA SER A 206 -58.99 -5.55 -16.35
C SER A 206 -58.37 -5.84 -14.95
N ARG A 207 -58.85 -6.87 -14.28
CA ARG A 207 -58.29 -7.33 -12.99
C ARG A 207 -56.91 -7.99 -13.17
N ILE A 208 -56.74 -8.79 -14.24
CA ILE A 208 -55.44 -9.38 -14.54
C ILE A 208 -54.41 -8.31 -14.84
N LEU A 209 -54.79 -7.31 -15.62
CA LEU A 209 -53.90 -6.18 -15.95
C LEU A 209 -53.53 -5.37 -14.72
N THR A 210 -54.49 -5.12 -13.83
CA THR A 210 -54.26 -4.40 -12.57
C THR A 210 -53.29 -5.17 -11.65
N GLU A 211 -53.49 -6.46 -11.46
CA GLU A 211 -52.60 -7.30 -10.64
C GLU A 211 -51.20 -7.42 -11.26
N ALA A 212 -51.11 -7.54 -12.57
CA ALA A 212 -49.84 -7.57 -13.28
C ALA A 212 -49.10 -6.22 -13.16
N ALA A 213 -49.80 -5.09 -13.21
CA ALA A 213 -49.23 -3.76 -12.99
C ALA A 213 -48.75 -3.57 -11.56
N ILE A 214 -49.49 -3.99 -10.55
CA ILE A 214 -49.08 -3.94 -9.13
C ILE A 214 -47.81 -4.81 -8.92
N PHE A 215 -47.81 -6.01 -9.53
CA PHE A 215 -46.63 -6.88 -9.46
C PHE A 215 -45.41 -6.24 -10.16
N ALA A 216 -45.60 -5.67 -11.38
CA ALA A 216 -44.54 -5.00 -12.11
C ALA A 216 -43.91 -3.85 -11.29
N ASP A 217 -44.76 -3.02 -10.65
CA ASP A 217 -44.26 -1.93 -9.78
C ASP A 217 -43.46 -2.48 -8.58
N LYS A 218 -43.95 -3.56 -7.97
CA LYS A 218 -43.29 -4.20 -6.82
C LYS A 218 -41.89 -4.75 -7.16
N VAL A 219 -41.68 -5.28 -8.38
CA VAL A 219 -40.43 -5.88 -8.83
C VAL A 219 -39.58 -4.92 -9.70
N ALA A 220 -40.06 -3.69 -9.91
CA ALA A 220 -39.37 -2.71 -10.74
C ALA A 220 -37.98 -2.38 -10.15
N VAL A 221 -36.93 -2.52 -10.96
CA VAL A 221 -35.53 -2.28 -10.59
C VAL A 221 -34.87 -1.20 -11.45
N ASP A 222 -35.67 -0.51 -12.27
CA ASP A 222 -35.18 0.44 -13.28
C ASP A 222 -34.41 1.61 -12.63
N GLU A 223 -34.91 2.13 -11.50
CA GLU A 223 -34.26 3.23 -10.79
C GLU A 223 -32.88 2.79 -10.25
N GLU A 224 -32.81 1.63 -9.62
CA GLU A 224 -31.57 1.08 -9.04
C GLU A 224 -30.55 0.73 -10.12
N THR A 225 -30.99 0.19 -11.26
CA THR A 225 -30.07 -0.14 -12.38
C THR A 225 -29.54 1.14 -13.03
N VAL A 226 -30.35 2.16 -13.23
CA VAL A 226 -29.91 3.48 -13.73
C VAL A 226 -28.93 4.13 -12.77
N ARG A 227 -29.21 4.10 -11.47
CA ARG A 227 -28.30 4.63 -10.44
C ARG A 227 -26.97 3.87 -10.43
N LEU A 228 -27.00 2.53 -10.50
CA LEU A 228 -25.79 1.72 -10.50
C LEU A 228 -24.94 2.01 -11.74
N ARG A 229 -25.53 2.19 -12.92
CA ARG A 229 -24.84 2.64 -14.14
C ARG A 229 -24.20 4.02 -13.97
N SER A 230 -24.94 4.97 -13.38
CA SER A 230 -24.43 6.31 -13.11
C SER A 230 -23.23 6.28 -12.16
N HIS A 231 -23.29 5.46 -11.13
CA HIS A 231 -22.17 5.29 -10.18
C HIS A 231 -20.93 4.67 -10.83
N LEU A 232 -21.09 3.69 -11.73
CA LEU A 232 -20.00 3.12 -12.51
C LEU A 232 -19.35 4.16 -13.45
N GLN A 233 -20.14 5.03 -14.03
CA GLN A 233 -19.62 6.14 -14.82
C GLN A 233 -18.85 7.16 -13.97
N GLN A 234 -19.35 7.47 -12.77
CA GLN A 234 -18.65 8.32 -11.81
C GLN A 234 -17.33 7.70 -11.36
N MET A 235 -17.28 6.38 -11.11
CA MET A 235 -16.05 5.65 -10.82
C MET A 235 -15.02 5.85 -11.93
N ASN A 236 -15.40 5.67 -13.18
CA ASN A 236 -14.50 5.87 -14.32
C ASN A 236 -13.99 7.32 -14.39
N THR A 237 -14.86 8.31 -14.15
CA THR A 237 -14.47 9.72 -14.13
C THR A 237 -13.47 10.03 -13.00
N MET A 238 -13.64 9.43 -11.82
CA MET A 238 -12.69 9.56 -10.71
C MET A 238 -11.35 8.92 -11.04
N LEU A 239 -11.34 7.74 -11.68
CA LEU A 239 -10.14 7.07 -12.13
C LEU A 239 -9.39 7.90 -13.20
N ASP A 240 -10.12 8.54 -14.14
CA ASP A 240 -9.53 9.44 -15.13
C ASP A 240 -8.91 10.69 -14.52
N GLY A 241 -9.49 11.20 -13.44
CA GLY A 241 -8.97 12.36 -12.71
C GLY A 241 -7.66 12.07 -11.96
N GLY A 242 -7.40 10.82 -11.61
CA GLY A 242 -6.22 10.38 -10.87
C GLY A 242 -6.08 10.98 -9.47
N GLY A 243 -4.92 10.74 -8.84
CA GLY A 243 -4.62 11.21 -7.50
C GLY A 243 -5.33 10.40 -6.40
N ALA A 244 -5.42 10.95 -5.19
CA ALA A 244 -5.92 10.27 -4.00
C ALA A 244 -7.45 10.06 -4.02
N VAL A 245 -7.92 9.20 -4.92
CA VAL A 245 -9.35 8.93 -5.15
C VAL A 245 -9.94 7.83 -4.25
N GLY A 246 -9.11 7.05 -3.55
CA GLY A 246 -9.55 5.88 -2.79
C GLY A 246 -10.73 6.11 -1.85
N ARG A 247 -10.72 7.21 -1.06
CA ARG A 247 -11.85 7.53 -0.16
C ARG A 247 -13.15 7.86 -0.89
N LYS A 248 -13.05 8.55 -2.03
CA LYS A 248 -14.24 8.89 -2.83
C LYS A 248 -14.83 7.64 -3.46
N LEU A 249 -13.98 6.73 -3.91
CA LEU A 249 -14.38 5.44 -4.44
C LEU A 249 -15.04 4.57 -3.36
N ASP A 250 -14.54 4.58 -2.13
CA ASP A 250 -15.16 3.85 -1.00
C ASP A 250 -16.62 4.30 -0.76
N PHE A 251 -16.89 5.61 -0.76
CA PHE A 251 -18.26 6.14 -0.66
C PHE A 251 -19.13 5.71 -1.83
N LEU A 252 -18.61 5.79 -3.04
CA LEU A 252 -19.33 5.40 -4.24
C LEU A 252 -19.69 3.92 -4.22
N LEU A 253 -18.78 3.07 -3.75
CA LEU A 253 -18.98 1.63 -3.59
C LEU A 253 -20.04 1.29 -2.54
N GLN A 254 -20.18 2.11 -1.49
CA GLN A 254 -21.26 1.95 -0.51
C GLN A 254 -22.62 2.21 -1.16
N GLU A 255 -22.76 3.26 -2.00
CA GLU A 255 -23.99 3.52 -2.73
C GLU A 255 -24.27 2.42 -3.75
N MET A 256 -23.26 1.95 -4.52
CA MET A 256 -23.43 0.82 -5.44
C MET A 256 -23.91 -0.45 -4.72
N ASN A 257 -23.37 -0.75 -3.54
CA ASN A 257 -23.83 -1.87 -2.72
C ASN A 257 -25.26 -1.70 -2.24
N ARG A 258 -25.67 -0.47 -1.92
CA ARG A 258 -27.04 -0.15 -1.54
C ARG A 258 -28.00 -0.42 -2.70
N GLU A 259 -27.68 0.02 -3.91
CA GLU A 259 -28.49 -0.24 -5.11
C GLU A 259 -28.57 -1.75 -5.40
N ALA A 260 -27.43 -2.47 -5.32
CA ALA A 260 -27.42 -3.92 -5.49
C ALA A 260 -28.27 -4.66 -4.43
N ASN A 261 -28.29 -4.19 -3.18
CA ASN A 261 -29.13 -4.73 -2.12
C ASN A 261 -30.61 -4.51 -2.44
N THR A 262 -30.98 -3.33 -2.91
CA THR A 262 -32.38 -3.01 -3.26
C THR A 262 -32.84 -3.85 -4.45
N ILE A 263 -32.01 -3.99 -5.50
CA ILE A 263 -32.30 -4.91 -6.62
C ILE A 263 -32.54 -6.32 -6.07
N GLY A 264 -31.65 -6.82 -5.21
CA GLY A 264 -31.76 -8.17 -4.64
C GLY A 264 -33.05 -8.39 -3.83
N SER A 265 -33.54 -7.37 -3.12
CA SER A 265 -34.78 -7.46 -2.35
C SER A 265 -36.05 -7.48 -3.21
N LYS A 266 -35.96 -6.91 -4.43
CA LYS A 266 -37.05 -6.89 -5.42
C LYS A 266 -37.07 -8.11 -6.33
N CYS A 267 -35.95 -8.86 -6.42
CA CYS A 267 -35.84 -10.06 -7.23
C CYS A 267 -36.66 -11.21 -6.63
N THR A 268 -37.63 -11.72 -7.37
CA THR A 268 -38.43 -12.89 -7.00
C THR A 268 -37.94 -14.17 -7.70
N ASP A 269 -37.13 -14.06 -8.72
CA ASP A 269 -36.54 -15.18 -9.46
C ASP A 269 -35.15 -15.56 -8.89
N VAL A 270 -34.93 -16.85 -8.69
CA VAL A 270 -33.66 -17.41 -8.18
C VAL A 270 -32.49 -17.12 -9.13
N LYS A 271 -32.73 -17.08 -10.44
CA LYS A 271 -31.68 -16.76 -11.43
C LYS A 271 -31.23 -15.30 -11.27
N LEU A 272 -32.18 -14.37 -11.16
CA LEU A 272 -31.89 -12.95 -10.94
C LEU A 272 -31.19 -12.73 -9.59
N ALA A 273 -31.65 -13.41 -8.53
CA ALA A 273 -30.99 -13.34 -7.23
C ALA A 273 -29.53 -13.79 -7.27
N ARG A 274 -29.20 -14.81 -8.10
CA ARG A 274 -27.81 -15.25 -8.32
C ARG A 274 -26.98 -14.18 -9.03
N ILE A 275 -27.52 -13.55 -10.05
CA ILE A 275 -26.85 -12.44 -10.76
C ILE A 275 -26.54 -11.28 -9.79
N VAL A 276 -27.47 -10.96 -8.89
CA VAL A 276 -27.22 -9.92 -7.86
C VAL A 276 -26.11 -10.33 -6.90
N VAL A 277 -26.00 -11.60 -6.54
CA VAL A 277 -24.87 -12.10 -5.74
C VAL A 277 -23.54 -11.91 -6.49
N ASP A 278 -23.52 -12.17 -7.80
CA ASP A 278 -22.34 -11.97 -8.63
C ASP A 278 -21.95 -10.47 -8.73
N ILE A 279 -22.95 -9.56 -8.87
CA ILE A 279 -22.74 -8.11 -8.81
C ILE A 279 -22.06 -7.72 -7.48
N LYS A 280 -22.58 -8.20 -6.35
CA LYS A 280 -22.01 -7.92 -5.02
C LYS A 280 -20.59 -8.46 -4.86
N ALA A 281 -20.32 -9.64 -5.41
CA ALA A 281 -19.00 -10.22 -5.38
C ALA A 281 -17.99 -9.35 -6.16
N GLU A 282 -18.37 -8.83 -7.33
CA GLU A 282 -17.50 -7.92 -8.10
C GLU A 282 -17.33 -6.56 -7.37
N LEU A 283 -18.38 -6.02 -6.75
CA LEU A 283 -18.29 -4.79 -5.95
C LEU A 283 -17.32 -4.94 -4.76
N GLU A 284 -17.32 -6.10 -4.09
CA GLU A 284 -16.38 -6.36 -2.98
C GLU A 284 -14.93 -6.48 -3.48
N LYS A 285 -14.70 -7.14 -4.62
CA LYS A 285 -13.38 -7.18 -5.25
C LYS A 285 -12.88 -5.78 -5.61
N ILE A 286 -13.74 -4.92 -6.18
CA ILE A 286 -13.42 -3.51 -6.45
C ILE A 286 -13.05 -2.79 -5.15
N ARG A 287 -13.80 -3.01 -4.08
CA ARG A 287 -13.56 -2.40 -2.77
C ARG A 287 -12.20 -2.77 -2.18
N GLU A 288 -11.82 -4.04 -2.25
CA GLU A 288 -10.52 -4.51 -1.80
C GLU A 288 -9.37 -3.83 -2.57
N GLN A 289 -9.49 -3.72 -3.89
CA GLN A 289 -8.47 -3.06 -4.72
C GLN A 289 -8.41 -1.54 -4.48
N THR A 290 -9.56 -0.90 -4.27
CA THR A 290 -9.65 0.53 -3.99
C THR A 290 -8.89 0.94 -2.72
N GLN A 291 -8.77 0.05 -1.74
CA GLN A 291 -8.00 0.29 -0.51
C GLN A 291 -6.50 0.48 -0.77
N ASN A 292 -6.00 0.03 -1.91
CA ASN A 292 -4.59 0.13 -2.29
C ASN A 292 -4.30 1.32 -3.23
N ILE A 293 -5.27 2.19 -3.48
CA ILE A 293 -5.13 3.35 -4.38
C ILE A 293 -4.82 4.63 -3.59
N GLU A 294 -3.79 5.35 -4.08
CA GLU A 294 -3.41 6.68 -3.63
C GLU A 294 -3.53 7.72 -4.75
#